data_a71a5260a86d7596fb3474741f8c357f
#
_entry.id   a71a5260a86d7596fb3474741f8c357f
#
_cell.length_a   1.000
_cell.length_b   1.000
_cell.length_c   1.000
_cell.angle_alpha   90.00
_cell.angle_beta   90.00
_cell.angle_gamma   90.00
#
_symmetry.space_group_name_H-M   'P 1'
#
loop_
_entity.id
_entity.type
_entity.pdbx_description
1 polymer ?
#
loop_
_entity_poly.entity_id
_entity_poly.type
_entity_poly.pdbx_seq_one_letter_code
_entity_poly.pdbx_strand_id
1 'polypeptide(L)'
;MLLVERQTPKGLLVSVCDDGLLGETFEGVDRDVSLTVTEDFYGEGAESVDAESALESLARASVANLVGSDAVGVAIEAGYVEEGNVLELEGTRHAQFMRM
;
A
#
# COMPACT_ATOMS: atom_id res chain seq x y z
N MET A 1 -0.30 7.63 -7.85
CA MET A 1 0.05 6.43 -7.06
C MET A 1 0.67 5.39 -7.96
N LEU A 2 1.60 4.61 -7.45
CA LEU A 2 2.21 3.50 -8.18
C LEU A 2 1.52 2.21 -7.77
N LEU A 3 1.21 1.38 -8.75
CA LEU A 3 0.48 0.13 -8.56
C LEU A 3 1.27 -1.04 -9.15
N VAL A 4 1.41 -2.10 -8.36
CA VAL A 4 2.00 -3.36 -8.83
C VAL A 4 1.02 -4.49 -8.52
N GLU A 5 0.74 -5.32 -9.50
CA GLU A 5 -0.08 -6.51 -9.33
C GLU A 5 0.78 -7.74 -9.58
N ARG A 6 0.72 -8.71 -8.67
CA ARG A 6 1.44 -9.98 -8.83
C ARG A 6 0.48 -11.13 -8.55
N GLN A 7 0.43 -12.08 -9.48
CA GLN A 7 -0.35 -13.28 -9.26
C GLN A 7 0.48 -14.26 -8.43
N THR A 8 -0.09 -14.75 -7.34
CA THR A 8 0.56 -15.70 -6.45
C THR A 8 -0.31 -16.95 -6.32
N PRO A 9 0.23 -18.06 -5.76
CA PRO A 9 -0.59 -19.25 -5.51
C PRO A 9 -1.78 -18.99 -4.60
N LYS A 10 -1.72 -17.93 -3.80
CA LYS A 10 -2.80 -17.57 -2.87
C LYS A 10 -3.70 -16.47 -3.39
N GLY A 11 -3.53 -16.07 -4.65
CA GLY A 11 -4.34 -15.04 -5.28
C GLY A 11 -3.54 -13.81 -5.68
N LEU A 12 -4.25 -12.74 -5.97
CA LEU A 12 -3.64 -11.51 -6.45
C LEU A 12 -3.07 -10.69 -5.30
N LEU A 13 -1.77 -10.39 -5.39
CA LEU A 13 -1.10 -9.48 -4.46
C LEU A 13 -1.01 -8.11 -5.11
N VAL A 14 -1.57 -7.10 -4.45
CA VAL A 14 -1.55 -5.72 -4.94
C VAL A 14 -0.71 -4.87 -4.00
N SER A 15 0.20 -4.09 -4.56
CA SER A 15 1.00 -3.14 -3.79
C SER A 15 0.77 -1.74 -4.37
N VAL A 16 0.42 -0.80 -3.50
CA VAL A 16 0.17 0.59 -3.90
C VAL A 16 1.01 1.51 -3.02
N CYS A 17 1.71 2.44 -3.64
CA CYS A 17 2.40 3.47 -2.87
C CYS A 17 2.22 4.84 -3.51
N ASP A 18 2.32 5.88 -2.69
CA ASP A 18 2.28 7.25 -3.18
C ASP A 18 3.51 7.52 -4.04
N ASP A 19 3.35 8.46 -4.96
CA ASP A 19 4.46 8.90 -5.80
C ASP A 19 5.57 9.47 -4.93
N GLY A 20 6.82 9.21 -5.33
CA GLY A 20 7.98 9.80 -4.68
C GLY A 20 8.48 9.09 -3.43
N LEU A 21 7.87 7.96 -3.05
CA LEU A 21 8.28 7.25 -1.84
C LEU A 21 9.27 6.11 -2.08
N LEU A 22 9.48 5.71 -3.33
CA LEU A 22 10.40 4.59 -3.62
C LEU A 22 11.80 4.88 -3.08
N GLY A 23 12.35 3.89 -2.37
CA GLY A 23 13.68 3.98 -1.80
C GLY A 23 13.74 4.67 -0.46
N GLU A 24 12.64 5.25 0.02
CA GLU A 24 12.60 5.94 1.29
C GLU A 24 12.37 4.97 2.44
N THR A 25 12.91 5.30 3.61
CA THR A 25 12.69 4.54 4.84
C THR A 25 11.97 5.44 5.83
N PHE A 26 10.92 4.92 6.45
CA PHE A 26 10.11 5.65 7.42
C PHE A 26 10.13 4.95 8.76
N GLU A 27 10.33 5.73 9.82
CA GLU A 27 10.34 5.20 11.18
C GLU A 27 8.94 5.23 11.80
N GLY A 28 8.65 4.26 12.67
CA GLY A 28 7.39 4.23 13.40
C GLY A 28 7.28 5.39 14.38
N VAL A 29 6.07 5.90 14.58
CA VAL A 29 5.83 7.02 15.50
C VAL A 29 5.90 6.54 16.95
N ASP A 30 5.17 5.48 17.28
CA ASP A 30 5.07 4.94 18.63
C ASP A 30 5.67 3.55 18.79
N ARG A 31 6.32 3.06 17.76
CA ARG A 31 6.88 1.71 17.74
C ARG A 31 8.31 1.72 17.23
N ASP A 32 9.10 0.80 17.74
CA ASP A 32 10.47 0.64 17.28
C ASP A 32 10.48 -0.23 16.02
N VAL A 33 9.93 0.33 14.94
CA VAL A 33 9.86 -0.33 13.64
C VAL A 33 10.27 0.66 12.56
N SER A 34 10.74 0.15 11.44
CA SER A 34 10.98 0.97 10.26
C SER A 34 10.46 0.24 9.03
N LEU A 35 10.04 1.02 8.04
CA LEU A 35 9.54 0.50 6.77
C LEU A 35 10.33 1.14 5.63
N THR A 36 10.90 0.30 4.77
CA THR A 36 11.54 0.78 3.54
C THR A 36 10.64 0.46 2.37
N VAL A 37 10.35 1.48 1.55
CA VAL A 37 9.54 1.32 0.34
C VAL A 37 10.47 0.82 -0.76
N THR A 38 10.61 -0.50 -0.86
CA THR A 38 11.58 -1.08 -1.78
C THR A 38 11.10 -1.05 -3.22
N GLU A 39 12.02 -0.88 -4.13
CA GLU A 39 11.73 -0.89 -5.55
C GLU A 39 11.25 -2.26 -6.02
N ASP A 40 11.83 -3.33 -5.45
CA ASP A 40 11.43 -4.70 -5.80
C ASP A 40 9.96 -4.96 -5.53
N PHE A 41 9.44 -4.41 -4.44
CA PHE A 41 8.07 -4.69 -4.01
C PHE A 41 7.05 -3.66 -4.53
N TYR A 42 7.45 -2.39 -4.59
CA TYR A 42 6.53 -1.30 -4.93
C TYR A 42 6.81 -0.65 -6.28
N GLY A 43 7.96 -0.86 -6.87
CA GLY A 43 8.37 -0.14 -8.07
C GLY A 43 8.55 -0.99 -9.31
N GLU A 44 9.00 -2.23 -9.17
CA GLU A 44 9.28 -3.07 -10.33
C GLU A 44 8.00 -3.42 -11.08
N GLY A 45 7.91 -2.97 -12.33
CA GLY A 45 6.72 -3.18 -13.14
C GLY A 45 5.53 -2.30 -12.76
N ALA A 46 5.76 -1.28 -11.92
CA ALA A 46 4.68 -0.43 -11.44
C ALA A 46 4.11 0.45 -12.55
N GLU A 47 2.80 0.68 -12.46
CA GLU A 47 2.10 1.63 -13.31
C GLU A 47 1.67 2.81 -12.46
N SER A 48 1.74 4.01 -13.03
CA SER A 48 1.19 5.20 -12.38
C SER A 48 -0.30 5.20 -12.62
N VAL A 49 -1.08 5.23 -11.55
CA VAL A 49 -2.54 5.13 -11.63
C VAL A 49 -3.21 6.20 -10.79
N ASP A 50 -4.48 6.46 -11.09
CA ASP A 50 -5.32 7.32 -10.26
C ASP A 50 -6.02 6.50 -9.18
N ALA A 51 -6.75 7.18 -8.30
CA ALA A 51 -7.44 6.54 -7.19
C ALA A 51 -8.47 5.51 -7.67
N GLU A 52 -9.19 5.81 -8.74
CA GLU A 52 -10.21 4.91 -9.27
C GLU A 52 -9.60 3.59 -9.74
N SER A 53 -8.49 3.66 -10.47
CA SER A 53 -7.77 2.48 -10.94
C SER A 53 -7.18 1.68 -9.78
N ALA A 54 -6.67 2.37 -8.77
CA ALA A 54 -6.16 1.70 -7.58
C ALA A 54 -7.28 0.94 -6.86
N LEU A 55 -8.45 1.57 -6.71
CA LEU A 55 -9.61 0.91 -6.08
C LEU A 55 -10.08 -0.31 -6.84
N GLU A 56 -10.06 -0.25 -8.16
CA GLU A 56 -10.43 -1.39 -8.99
C GLU A 56 -9.51 -2.57 -8.75
N SER A 57 -8.22 -2.31 -8.65
CA SER A 57 -7.22 -3.34 -8.34
C SER A 57 -7.42 -3.91 -6.95
N LEU A 58 -7.65 -3.04 -5.95
CA LEU A 58 -7.88 -3.47 -4.57
C LEU A 58 -9.12 -4.35 -4.45
N ALA A 59 -10.13 -4.09 -5.28
CA ALA A 59 -11.35 -4.90 -5.28
C ALA A 59 -11.08 -6.36 -5.67
N ARG A 60 -10.02 -6.61 -6.45
CA ARG A 60 -9.64 -7.94 -6.91
C ARG A 60 -8.56 -8.58 -6.05
N ALA A 61 -7.96 -7.83 -5.15
CA ALA A 61 -6.81 -8.29 -4.37
C ALA A 61 -7.18 -9.34 -3.34
N SER A 62 -6.35 -10.35 -3.20
CA SER A 62 -6.41 -11.28 -2.06
C SER A 62 -5.58 -10.73 -0.90
N VAL A 63 -4.48 -10.08 -1.22
CA VAL A 63 -3.61 -9.41 -0.25
C VAL A 63 -3.22 -8.06 -0.85
N ALA A 64 -3.25 -7.02 -0.03
CA ALA A 64 -2.80 -5.71 -0.47
C ALA A 64 -1.90 -5.07 0.57
N ASN A 65 -0.88 -4.37 0.09
CA ASN A 65 0.01 -3.56 0.91
C ASN A 65 -0.02 -2.14 0.38
N LEU A 66 -0.19 -1.18 1.28
CA LEU A 66 -0.33 0.22 0.91
C LEU A 66 0.61 1.07 1.74
N VAL A 67 1.29 1.99 1.09
CA VAL A 67 2.18 2.95 1.74
C VAL A 67 1.91 4.33 1.18
N GLY A 68 1.74 5.31 2.06
CA GLY A 68 1.50 6.69 1.68
C GLY A 68 0.16 7.20 2.16
N SER A 69 0.10 8.48 2.45
CA SER A 69 -1.13 9.10 2.94
C SER A 69 -2.27 9.00 1.94
N ASP A 70 -1.97 9.14 0.65
CA ASP A 70 -3.00 9.06 -0.39
C ASP A 70 -3.45 7.61 -0.61
N ALA A 71 -2.51 6.68 -0.74
CA ALA A 71 -2.83 5.27 -0.97
C ALA A 71 -3.65 4.70 0.19
N VAL A 72 -3.20 4.95 1.44
CA VAL A 72 -3.90 4.47 2.62
C VAL A 72 -5.24 5.17 2.77
N GLY A 73 -5.28 6.49 2.51
CA GLY A 73 -6.52 7.27 2.59
C GLY A 73 -7.60 6.76 1.63
N VAL A 74 -7.23 6.43 0.41
CA VAL A 74 -8.16 5.86 -0.58
C VAL A 74 -8.74 4.54 -0.07
N ALA A 75 -7.91 3.68 0.52
CA ALA A 75 -8.36 2.39 1.04
C ALA A 75 -9.27 2.55 2.26
N ILE A 76 -8.99 3.51 3.14
CA ILE A 76 -9.85 3.80 4.29
C ILE A 76 -11.21 4.27 3.81
N GLU A 77 -11.23 5.24 2.91
CA GLU A 77 -12.46 5.82 2.41
C GLU A 77 -13.36 4.79 1.72
N ALA A 78 -12.75 3.84 1.02
CA ALA A 78 -13.49 2.78 0.34
C ALA A 78 -13.87 1.61 1.25
N GLY A 79 -13.42 1.62 2.52
CA GLY A 79 -13.77 0.57 3.47
C GLY A 79 -12.89 -0.67 3.44
N TYR A 80 -11.78 -0.64 2.71
CA TYR A 80 -10.86 -1.78 2.69
C TYR A 80 -9.99 -1.88 3.94
N VAL A 81 -9.74 -0.76 4.58
CA VAL A 81 -8.89 -0.67 5.77
C VAL A 81 -9.57 0.24 6.78
N GLU A 82 -9.51 -0.13 8.06
CA GLU A 82 -10.00 0.72 9.14
C GLU A 82 -8.85 1.58 9.68
N GLU A 83 -9.16 2.82 10.06
CA GLU A 83 -8.14 3.73 10.59
C GLU A 83 -7.39 3.16 11.79
N GLY A 84 -8.06 2.40 12.63
CA GLY A 84 -7.43 1.78 13.78
C GLY A 84 -6.40 0.72 13.44
N ASN A 85 -6.38 0.24 12.19
CA ASN A 85 -5.45 -0.78 11.73
C ASN A 85 -4.31 -0.21 10.87
N VAL A 86 -4.20 1.11 10.81
CA VAL A 86 -3.15 1.79 10.06
C VAL A 86 -1.92 1.97 10.94
N LEU A 87 -0.76 1.65 10.41
CA LEU A 87 0.51 1.92 11.10
C LEU A 87 0.94 3.34 10.77
N GLU A 88 1.03 4.19 11.79
CA GLU A 88 1.50 5.56 11.62
C GLU A 88 3.02 5.57 11.61
N LEU A 89 3.59 6.20 10.59
CA LEU A 89 5.02 6.35 10.44
C LEU A 89 5.35 7.84 10.40
N GLU A 90 6.60 8.17 10.66
CA GLU A 90 7.04 9.57 10.56
C GLU A 90 6.99 9.98 9.09
N GLY A 91 6.05 10.84 8.75
CA GLY A 91 5.89 11.37 7.40
C GLY A 91 4.96 10.59 6.48
N THR A 92 4.44 9.44 6.90
CA THR A 92 3.53 8.67 6.07
C THR A 92 2.73 7.65 6.88
N ARG A 93 1.99 6.78 6.19
CA ARG A 93 1.20 5.72 6.81
C ARG A 93 1.34 4.44 6.00
N HIS A 94 1.13 3.32 6.67
CA HIS A 94 1.17 1.99 6.04
C HIS A 94 -0.04 1.19 6.49
N ALA A 95 -0.59 0.41 5.58
CA ALA A 95 -1.68 -0.50 5.88
C ALA A 95 -1.59 -1.73 4.98
N GLN A 96 -2.23 -2.80 5.43
CA GLN A 96 -2.36 -3.98 4.60
C GLN A 96 -3.69 -4.65 4.92
N PHE A 97 -4.19 -5.42 3.97
CA PHE A 97 -5.34 -6.28 4.24
C PHE A 97 -5.18 -7.62 3.54
N MET A 98 -5.89 -8.61 4.06
CA MET A 98 -5.95 -9.94 3.49
C MET A 98 -7.40 -10.38 3.46
N ARG A 99 -7.78 -11.05 2.37
CA ARG A 99 -9.08 -11.71 2.26
C ARG A 99 -8.90 -13.21 2.33
N MET A 100 -9.76 -13.82 3.09
CA MET A 100 -9.69 -15.26 3.29
C MET A 100 -10.76 -15.97 2.51
#